data_4ed31a0b9dfa79f2a8620d9da0242544
#
_entry.id   4ed31a0b9dfa79f2a8620d9da0242544
#
_cell.length_a   1.000
_cell.length_b   1.000
_cell.length_c   1.000
_cell.angle_alpha   90.00
_cell.angle_beta   90.00
_cell.angle_gamma   90.00
#
_symmetry.space_group_name_H-M   'P 1'
#
loop_
_entity.id
_entity.type
_entity.pdbx_description
1 polymer ?
#
loop_
_entity_poly.entity_id
_entity_poly.type
_entity_poly.pdbx_seq_one_letter_code
_entity_poly.pdbx_strand_id
1 'polypeptide(L)'
;MKKNLQTILVVALALITTVSYAQDWGVDSRTRIDMSGDNDKMETSQRVTLGASWGGSDWGVVLSSDVNYTTNDGNEVSAEVYEAYATTNLFGFATMNIGRQALSYGSGVFVGTNDWSANRNTVDGMTFAID
;
A
#
# COMPACT_ATOMS: atom_id res chain seq x y z
N MET A 1 22.07 -8.96 -23.85
CA MET A 1 21.11 -8.30 -22.95
C MET A 1 19.99 -9.24 -22.46
N LYS A 2 19.32 -10.05 -23.30
CA LYS A 2 18.24 -10.95 -22.84
C LYS A 2 18.69 -12.00 -21.80
N LYS A 3 19.87 -12.59 -21.92
CA LYS A 3 20.40 -13.59 -20.97
C LYS A 3 20.63 -12.99 -19.58
N ASN A 4 21.12 -11.76 -19.49
CA ASN A 4 21.38 -11.10 -18.21
C ASN A 4 20.08 -10.74 -17.49
N LEU A 5 19.02 -10.35 -18.24
CA LEU A 5 17.71 -10.06 -17.69
C LEU A 5 17.06 -11.32 -17.12
N GLN A 6 17.17 -12.46 -17.82
CA GLN A 6 16.65 -13.73 -17.30
C GLN A 6 17.40 -14.17 -16.03
N THR A 7 18.71 -14.00 -15.99
CA THR A 7 19.52 -14.34 -14.79
C THR A 7 19.14 -13.45 -13.61
N ILE A 8 18.96 -12.14 -13.82
CA ILE A 8 18.52 -11.21 -12.77
C ILE A 8 17.13 -11.58 -12.29
N LEU A 9 16.21 -11.94 -13.18
CA LEU A 9 14.86 -12.34 -12.81
C LEU A 9 14.85 -13.65 -11.98
N VAL A 10 15.65 -14.63 -12.37
CA VAL A 10 15.77 -15.91 -11.64
C VAL A 10 16.41 -15.70 -10.26
N VAL A 11 17.44 -14.85 -10.17
CA VAL A 11 18.08 -14.53 -8.89
C VAL A 11 17.12 -13.75 -7.99
N ALA A 12 16.37 -12.80 -8.52
CA ALA A 12 15.34 -12.08 -7.77
C ALA A 12 14.24 -13.03 -7.26
N LEU A 13 13.79 -13.95 -8.10
CA LEU A 13 12.78 -14.95 -7.73
C LEU A 13 13.32 -15.91 -6.64
N ALA A 14 14.58 -16.34 -6.75
CA ALA A 14 15.21 -17.21 -5.76
C ALA A 14 15.43 -16.51 -4.41
N LEU A 15 15.71 -15.21 -4.40
CA LEU A 15 15.83 -14.44 -3.16
C LEU A 15 14.49 -14.30 -2.43
N ILE A 16 13.38 -14.26 -3.14
CA ILE A 16 12.04 -14.20 -2.54
C ILE A 16 11.67 -15.52 -1.84
N THR A 17 12.16 -16.66 -2.31
CA THR A 17 11.81 -17.97 -1.77
C THR A 17 12.61 -18.39 -0.54
N THR A 18 13.70 -17.71 -0.20
CA THR A 18 14.59 -18.10 0.92
C THR A 18 14.25 -17.42 2.25
N VAL A 19 13.34 -16.44 2.27
CA VAL A 19 12.99 -15.72 3.50
C VAL A 19 11.68 -16.28 4.05
N SER A 20 11.77 -17.34 4.82
CA SER A 20 10.67 -17.93 5.59
C SER A 20 10.46 -17.20 6.92
N TYR A 21 10.36 -15.87 6.91
CA TYR A 21 9.98 -15.08 8.08
C TYR A 21 8.62 -14.47 7.83
N ALA A 22 7.79 -14.42 8.88
CA ALA A 22 6.43 -13.92 8.92
C ALA A 22 6.06 -12.99 7.73
N GLN A 23 5.54 -13.58 6.68
CA GLN A 23 5.01 -12.85 5.53
C GLN A 23 3.51 -12.86 5.65
N ASP A 24 2.93 -11.66 5.78
CA ASP A 24 1.50 -11.48 5.64
C ASP A 24 1.20 -10.83 4.30
N TRP A 25 0.27 -11.44 3.56
CA TRP A 25 -0.26 -10.91 2.32
C TRP A 25 -1.71 -10.52 2.53
N GLY A 26 -2.05 -9.32 2.11
CA GLY A 26 -3.41 -8.80 2.18
C GLY A 26 -3.90 -8.34 0.83
N VAL A 27 -5.18 -8.56 0.59
CA VAL A 27 -5.90 -7.99 -0.54
C VAL A 27 -7.16 -7.34 -0.01
N ASP A 28 -7.33 -6.05 -0.27
CA ASP A 28 -8.56 -5.33 -0.02
C ASP A 28 -9.14 -4.86 -1.35
N SER A 29 -10.46 -4.89 -1.49
CA SER A 29 -11.12 -4.45 -2.71
C SER A 29 -12.35 -3.61 -2.37
N ARG A 30 -12.43 -2.45 -2.98
CA ARG A 30 -13.57 -1.56 -2.88
C ARG A 30 -14.13 -1.23 -4.25
N THR A 31 -15.43 -1.47 -4.41
CA THR A 31 -16.19 -1.06 -5.59
C THR A 31 -17.12 0.08 -5.21
N ARG A 32 -17.15 1.13 -5.99
CA ARG A 32 -18.07 2.26 -5.85
C ARG A 32 -18.85 2.43 -7.15
N ILE A 33 -20.15 2.54 -7.02
CA ILE A 33 -21.07 2.81 -8.12
C ILE A 33 -21.59 4.22 -7.92
N ASP A 34 -21.36 5.10 -8.88
CA ASP A 34 -21.88 6.45 -8.90
C ASP A 34 -23.03 6.54 -9.91
N MET A 35 -24.18 6.94 -9.40
CA MET A 35 -25.40 7.14 -10.19
C MET A 35 -25.90 8.58 -10.10
N SER A 36 -25.08 9.51 -9.56
CA SER A 36 -25.47 10.89 -9.29
C SER A 36 -25.15 11.86 -10.44
N GLY A 37 -24.53 11.40 -11.51
CA GLY A 37 -24.13 12.24 -12.63
C GLY A 37 -25.29 12.62 -13.55
N ASP A 38 -25.19 13.83 -14.16
CA ASP A 38 -26.04 14.31 -15.25
C ASP A 38 -25.92 13.47 -16.54
N ASN A 39 -25.11 12.43 -16.49
CA ASN A 39 -24.87 11.52 -17.59
C ASN A 39 -25.70 10.27 -17.38
N ASP A 40 -26.44 9.86 -18.40
CA ASP A 40 -27.21 8.59 -18.45
C ASP A 40 -26.34 7.32 -18.30
N LYS A 41 -25.12 7.45 -17.78
CA LYS A 41 -24.13 6.37 -17.65
C LYS A 41 -23.78 6.17 -16.18
N MET A 42 -24.00 4.97 -15.73
CA MET A 42 -23.51 4.50 -14.44
C MET A 42 -21.98 4.38 -14.51
N GLU A 43 -21.28 5.12 -13.65
CA GLU A 43 -19.84 5.01 -13.49
C GLU A 43 -19.51 4.07 -12.33
N THR A 44 -18.59 3.16 -12.56
CA THR A 44 -18.11 2.23 -11.53
C THR A 44 -16.61 2.40 -11.37
N SER A 45 -16.19 2.79 -10.19
CA SER A 45 -14.78 2.84 -9.82
C SER A 45 -14.46 1.70 -8.85
N GLN A 46 -13.32 1.06 -9.09
CA GLN A 46 -12.82 -0.02 -8.26
C GLN A 46 -11.39 0.28 -7.83
N ARG A 47 -11.10 0.05 -6.55
CA ARG A 47 -9.75 0.05 -6.01
C ARG A 47 -9.45 -1.33 -5.47
N VAL A 48 -8.30 -1.87 -5.84
CA VAL A 48 -7.73 -3.09 -5.27
C VAL A 48 -6.42 -2.71 -4.61
N THR A 49 -6.33 -2.92 -3.31
CA THR A 49 -5.10 -2.75 -2.54
C THR A 49 -4.43 -4.10 -2.38
N LEU A 50 -3.18 -4.18 -2.81
CA LEU A 50 -2.32 -5.34 -2.61
C LEU A 50 -1.29 -4.97 -1.55
N GLY A 51 -1.27 -5.69 -0.44
CA GLY A 51 -0.36 -5.46 0.68
C GLY A 51 0.51 -6.66 0.97
N ALA A 52 1.72 -6.39 1.43
CA ALA A 52 2.63 -7.39 1.95
C ALA A 52 3.43 -6.81 3.11
N SER A 53 3.64 -7.60 4.15
CA SER A 53 4.52 -7.24 5.25
C SER A 53 5.50 -8.36 5.58
N TRP A 54 6.69 -7.96 5.97
CA TRP A 54 7.74 -8.82 6.43
C TRP A 54 8.29 -8.29 7.73
N GLY A 55 8.63 -9.17 8.67
CA GLY A 55 9.19 -8.69 9.91
C GLY A 55 9.80 -9.78 10.78
N GLY A 56 10.51 -9.34 11.81
CA GLY A 56 11.08 -10.11 12.90
C GLY A 56 10.67 -9.49 14.24
N SER A 57 11.41 -9.81 15.30
CA SER A 57 11.14 -9.27 16.65
C SER A 57 11.34 -7.77 16.76
N ASP A 58 12.30 -7.22 16.03
CA ASP A 58 12.78 -5.84 16.21
C ASP A 58 12.71 -4.98 14.94
N TRP A 59 12.23 -5.54 13.86
CA TRP A 59 12.13 -4.85 12.58
C TRP A 59 10.95 -5.35 11.75
N GLY A 60 10.47 -4.51 10.86
CA GLY A 60 9.45 -4.85 9.88
C GLY A 60 9.57 -4.00 8.62
N VAL A 61 8.96 -4.47 7.55
CA VAL A 61 8.79 -3.73 6.30
C VAL A 61 7.36 -3.94 5.83
N VAL A 62 6.71 -2.85 5.47
CA VAL A 62 5.35 -2.84 4.92
C VAL A 62 5.40 -2.24 3.54
N LEU A 63 4.74 -2.91 2.59
CA LEU A 63 4.54 -2.42 1.24
C LEU A 63 3.09 -2.66 0.86
N SER A 64 2.40 -1.62 0.40
CA SER A 64 1.08 -1.76 -0.19
C SER A 64 0.91 -0.84 -1.39
N SER A 65 0.15 -1.30 -2.36
CA SER A 65 -0.12 -0.58 -3.61
C SER A 65 -1.61 -0.61 -3.92
N ASP A 66 -2.13 0.53 -4.33
CA ASP A 66 -3.48 0.68 -4.84
C ASP A 66 -3.48 0.61 -6.35
N VAL A 67 -4.35 -0.22 -6.88
CA VAL A 67 -4.69 -0.26 -8.30
C VAL A 67 -6.12 0.24 -8.44
N ASN A 68 -6.29 1.37 -9.11
CA ASN A 68 -7.57 1.99 -9.36
C ASN A 68 -7.98 1.75 -10.82
N TYR A 69 -9.24 1.43 -11.00
CA TYR A 69 -9.85 1.20 -12.31
C TYR A 69 -11.24 1.83 -12.36
N THR A 70 -11.51 2.60 -13.42
CA THR A 70 -12.83 3.21 -13.64
C THR A 70 -13.41 2.69 -14.96
N THR A 71 -14.64 2.17 -14.91
CA THR A 71 -15.38 1.76 -16.11
C THR A 71 -16.18 2.93 -16.65
N ASN A 72 -16.37 2.95 -17.99
CA ASN A 72 -17.13 3.94 -18.72
C ASN A 72 -16.48 5.34 -18.83
N ASP A 73 -15.31 5.54 -18.24
CA ASP A 73 -14.51 6.76 -18.39
C ASP A 73 -13.13 6.43 -18.98
N GLY A 74 -13.14 5.96 -20.24
CA GLY A 74 -11.91 5.66 -20.98
C GLY A 74 -11.14 4.42 -20.54
N ASN A 75 -11.65 3.65 -19.57
CA ASN A 75 -10.98 2.47 -18.99
C ASN A 75 -9.59 2.79 -18.44
N GLU A 76 -9.44 3.90 -17.77
CA GLU A 76 -8.17 4.28 -17.15
C GLU A 76 -7.82 3.35 -15.98
N VAL A 77 -6.59 2.86 -15.98
CA VAL A 77 -6.00 2.11 -14.88
C VAL A 77 -4.85 2.92 -14.32
N SER A 78 -4.88 3.19 -13.04
CA SER A 78 -3.77 3.81 -12.32
C SER A 78 -3.27 2.89 -11.22
N ALA A 79 -1.97 2.93 -10.96
CA ALA A 79 -1.37 2.21 -9.85
C ALA A 79 -0.46 3.16 -9.06
N GLU A 80 -0.56 3.12 -7.74
CA GLU A 80 0.25 3.95 -6.86
C GLU A 80 0.71 3.16 -5.64
N VAL A 81 1.84 3.59 -5.07
CA VAL A 81 2.30 3.06 -3.79
C VAL A 81 1.54 3.77 -2.69
N TYR A 82 0.71 3.02 -1.97
CA TYR A 82 -0.05 3.53 -0.83
C TYR A 82 0.80 3.60 0.43
N GLU A 83 1.46 2.51 0.79
CA GLU A 83 2.39 2.49 1.92
C GLU A 83 3.70 1.81 1.53
N ALA A 84 4.80 2.36 1.99
CA ALA A 84 6.12 1.78 1.83
C ALA A 84 7.01 2.28 2.97
N TYR A 85 7.05 1.55 4.07
CA TYR A 85 7.83 1.97 5.23
C TYR A 85 8.51 0.79 5.91
N ALA A 86 9.59 1.10 6.59
CA ALA A 86 10.26 0.20 7.51
C ALA A 86 9.94 0.59 8.95
N THR A 87 9.80 -0.40 9.83
CA THR A 87 9.64 -0.24 11.26
C THR A 87 10.81 -0.87 12.01
N THR A 88 11.20 -0.26 13.10
CA THR A 88 12.22 -0.83 13.99
C THR A 88 11.94 -0.46 15.44
N ASN A 89 12.27 -1.37 16.34
CA ASN A 89 12.21 -1.12 17.76
C ASN A 89 13.51 -0.44 18.21
N LEU A 90 13.39 0.69 18.90
CA LEU A 90 14.50 1.44 19.45
C LEU A 90 14.70 1.05 20.93
N PHE A 91 15.55 0.05 21.16
CA PHE A 91 15.98 -0.37 22.50
C PHE A 91 14.83 -0.74 23.47
N GLY A 92 13.68 -1.11 22.93
CA GLY A 92 12.53 -1.55 23.73
C GLY A 92 11.69 -0.43 24.37
N PHE A 93 11.99 0.85 24.10
CA PHE A 93 11.21 1.96 24.63
C PHE A 93 10.42 2.76 23.59
N ALA A 94 10.71 2.58 22.31
CA ALA A 94 10.00 3.27 21.24
C ALA A 94 10.03 2.45 19.94
N THR A 95 8.99 2.62 19.14
CA THR A 95 8.92 2.11 17.77
C THR A 95 9.08 3.26 16.78
N MET A 96 9.97 3.11 15.81
CA MET A 96 10.19 4.08 14.75
C MET A 96 9.70 3.50 13.42
N ASN A 97 8.89 4.28 12.69
CA ASN A 97 8.54 3.98 11.31
C ASN A 97 9.13 5.05 10.39
N ILE A 98 9.71 4.64 9.27
CA ILE A 98 10.31 5.54 8.28
C ILE A 98 9.87 5.14 6.87
N GLY A 99 9.36 6.10 6.12
CA GLY A 99 8.89 5.94 4.74
C GLY A 99 7.50 6.53 4.52
N ARG A 100 6.80 6.00 3.52
CA ARG A 100 5.44 6.40 3.19
C ARG A 100 4.43 5.66 4.07
N GLN A 101 3.64 6.40 4.82
CA GLN A 101 2.72 5.89 5.83
C GLN A 101 1.31 6.46 5.65
N ALA A 102 0.32 5.64 5.88
CA ALA A 102 -1.07 6.05 6.02
C ALA A 102 -1.33 6.43 7.48
N LEU A 103 -1.40 7.72 7.76
CA LEU A 103 -1.60 8.22 9.13
C LEU A 103 -3.06 8.61 9.34
N SER A 104 -3.62 8.15 10.45
CA SER A 104 -4.96 8.57 10.90
C SER A 104 -4.95 8.75 12.43
N TYR A 105 -5.34 9.93 12.89
CA TYR A 105 -5.39 10.25 14.31
C TYR A 105 -6.80 10.66 14.74
N GLY A 106 -7.26 10.06 15.83
CA GLY A 106 -8.57 10.31 16.39
C GLY A 106 -9.69 9.93 15.44
N SER A 107 -10.59 10.86 15.13
CA SER A 107 -11.69 10.65 14.17
C SER A 107 -11.27 10.83 12.70
N GLY A 108 -10.00 11.10 12.43
CA GLY A 108 -9.50 11.32 11.07
C GLY A 108 -9.88 12.66 10.44
N VAL A 109 -10.47 13.60 11.21
CA VAL A 109 -10.92 14.90 10.69
C VAL A 109 -9.75 15.79 10.29
N PHE A 110 -8.66 15.79 11.07
CA PHE A 110 -7.49 16.62 10.79
C PHE A 110 -6.41 15.85 10.05
N VAL A 111 -6.18 14.60 10.45
CA VAL A 111 -5.22 13.69 9.81
C VAL A 111 -5.92 12.37 9.61
N GLY A 112 -6.20 12.04 8.37
CA GLY A 112 -6.90 10.82 7.99
C GLY A 112 -6.51 10.36 6.59
N THR A 113 -6.70 9.10 6.33
CA THR A 113 -6.30 8.40 5.11
C THR A 113 -7.20 8.71 3.92
N ASN A 114 -8.39 9.28 4.16
CA ASN A 114 -9.39 9.55 3.12
C ASN A 114 -9.71 8.30 2.28
N ASP A 115 -10.12 7.23 2.95
CA ASP A 115 -10.36 5.92 2.32
C ASP A 115 -11.48 5.92 1.27
N TRP A 116 -12.29 6.98 1.25
CA TRP A 116 -13.34 7.18 0.26
C TRP A 116 -12.83 7.70 -1.08
N SER A 117 -11.66 8.33 -1.11
CA SER A 117 -11.05 8.82 -2.35
C SER A 117 -10.48 7.68 -3.20
N ALA A 118 -10.33 7.91 -4.49
CA ALA A 118 -9.52 7.05 -5.36
C ALA A 118 -8.06 7.07 -4.89
N ASN A 119 -7.54 8.28 -4.64
CA ASN A 119 -6.19 8.47 -4.11
C ASN A 119 -6.29 8.75 -2.62
N ARG A 120 -5.75 7.85 -1.82
CA ARG A 120 -5.72 7.97 -0.37
C ARG A 120 -4.59 8.89 0.09
N ASN A 121 -4.78 9.53 1.24
CA ASN A 121 -3.76 10.40 1.80
C ASN A 121 -2.65 9.56 2.45
N THR A 122 -1.42 9.92 2.14
CA THR A 122 -0.21 9.36 2.74
C THR A 122 0.78 10.44 3.09
N VAL A 123 1.68 10.15 3.99
CA VAL A 123 2.75 11.06 4.43
C VAL A 123 4.08 10.35 4.30
N ASP A 124 5.02 10.99 3.60
CA ASP A 124 6.41 10.53 3.54
C ASP A 124 7.18 11.15 4.71
N GLY A 125 7.69 10.31 5.62
CA GLY A 125 8.35 10.84 6.81
C GLY A 125 8.75 9.78 7.81
N MET A 126 8.92 10.24 9.04
CA MET A 126 9.32 9.42 10.17
C MET A 126 8.36 9.66 11.32
N THR A 127 7.88 8.57 11.93
CA THR A 127 7.03 8.62 13.13
C THR A 127 7.68 7.83 14.26
N PHE A 128 7.43 8.27 15.48
CA PHE A 128 7.86 7.60 16.70
C PHE A 128 6.65 7.34 17.59
N ALA A 129 6.50 6.11 18.03
CA ALA A 129 5.56 5.73 19.09
C ALA A 129 6.36 5.34 20.32
N ILE A 130 6.07 5.97 21.46
CA ILE A 130 6.68 5.66 22.75
C ILE A 130 5.66 4.83 23.52
N ASP A 131 6.10 3.68 24.01
CA ASP A 131 5.29 2.72 24.77
C ASP A 131 5.26 3.09 26.26
#